data_f4fbebaf4fec731dc47374218defbff4
#
_entry.id   f4fbebaf4fec731dc47374218defbff4
#
_cell.length_a   1.000
_cell.length_b   1.000
_cell.length_c   1.000
_cell.angle_alpha   90.00
_cell.angle_beta   90.00
_cell.angle_gamma   90.00
#
_symmetry.space_group_name_H-M   'P 1'
#
loop_
_entity.id
_entity.type
_entity.pdbx_description
1 polymer ?
#
loop_
_entity_poly.entity_id
_entity_poly.type
_entity_poly.pdbx_seq_one_letter_code
_entity_poly.pdbx_strand_id
1 'polypeptide(L)'
;LDVGTATTRIAAGSRLMEQPSMIDGKRALRGGVVVDAEAASHILKPLLDSAKVCGIVKPCVLACAPSDARYEERQSLVDAIMRSGAASAEVIPEPLAAAIGAGIDVSSPYARMVVDIGEGVTDCAIISSSEIRACCAVRTGCARMRSAIVKDLGCSEYGDEFADHLMRRCGLDRSPEEIGSITVAASIELVLEEIACKLSSFVRDLPAEMGCDVIDSGICLTGGGALMPGVRRFLEERIGISISVADNPRHSVVEGARAILPVMLMLNRWD
;
A
#
# COMPACT_ATOMS: atom_id res chain seq x y z
N LEU A 1 -5.76 6.40 -8.87
CA LEU A 1 -6.23 5.02 -8.77
C LEU A 1 -5.20 4.19 -7.98
N ASP A 2 -5.65 3.58 -6.90
CA ASP A 2 -4.90 2.59 -6.11
C ASP A 2 -5.53 1.22 -6.36
N VAL A 3 -4.78 0.31 -6.98
CA VAL A 3 -5.25 -1.04 -7.31
C VAL A 3 -4.57 -2.04 -6.36
N GLY A 4 -5.02 -2.03 -5.11
CA GLY A 4 -4.45 -2.88 -4.07
C GLY A 4 -4.94 -4.34 -4.14
N THR A 5 -4.19 -5.24 -3.51
CA THR A 5 -4.50 -6.69 -3.47
C THR A 5 -5.84 -7.02 -2.81
N ALA A 6 -6.25 -6.26 -1.79
CA ALA A 6 -7.53 -6.45 -1.09
C ALA A 6 -8.63 -5.53 -1.61
N THR A 7 -8.31 -4.29 -1.88
CA THR A 7 -9.26 -3.22 -2.18
C THR A 7 -8.71 -2.34 -3.29
N THR A 8 -9.53 -2.06 -4.29
CA THR A 8 -9.26 -1.08 -5.33
C THR A 8 -9.97 0.23 -4.99
N ARG A 9 -9.24 1.35 -5.04
CA ARG A 9 -9.73 2.69 -4.71
C ARG A 9 -9.53 3.65 -5.86
N ILE A 10 -10.51 4.50 -6.11
CA ILE A 10 -10.41 5.60 -7.07
C ILE A 10 -10.84 6.92 -6.43
N ALA A 11 -10.03 7.94 -6.63
CA ALA A 11 -10.39 9.32 -6.33
C ALA A 11 -10.71 10.06 -7.63
N ALA A 12 -11.92 10.61 -7.74
CA ALA A 12 -12.39 11.36 -8.89
C ALA A 12 -13.04 12.68 -8.44
N GLY A 13 -12.36 13.79 -8.66
CA GLY A 13 -12.73 15.08 -8.07
C GLY A 13 -12.69 14.99 -6.54
N SER A 14 -13.80 15.32 -5.87
CA SER A 14 -13.93 15.21 -4.41
C SER A 14 -14.42 13.84 -3.93
N ARG A 15 -14.78 12.94 -4.86
CA ARG A 15 -15.32 11.62 -4.51
C ARG A 15 -14.20 10.60 -4.36
N LEU A 16 -14.28 9.79 -3.32
CA LEU A 16 -13.49 8.59 -3.12
C LEU A 16 -14.44 7.39 -3.19
N MET A 17 -14.09 6.40 -3.99
CA MET A 17 -14.85 5.17 -4.15
C MET A 17 -13.91 3.98 -3.98
N GLU A 18 -14.40 2.93 -3.34
CA GLU A 18 -13.64 1.71 -3.12
C GLU A 18 -14.51 0.47 -3.31
N GLN A 19 -13.86 -0.61 -3.72
CA GLN A 19 -14.48 -1.93 -3.79
C GLN A 19 -13.45 -3.03 -3.57
N PRO A 20 -13.87 -4.23 -3.16
CA PRO A 20 -12.98 -5.37 -3.04
C PRO A 20 -12.30 -5.71 -4.37
N SER A 21 -11.02 -6.06 -4.32
CA SER A 21 -10.23 -6.52 -5.49
C SER A 21 -10.45 -8.01 -5.78
N MET A 22 -11.68 -8.50 -5.56
CA MET A 22 -12.07 -9.88 -5.74
C MET A 22 -13.47 -9.96 -6.35
N ILE A 23 -13.66 -10.86 -7.34
CA ILE A 23 -14.94 -11.14 -7.97
C ILE A 23 -15.12 -12.66 -7.98
N ASP A 24 -16.30 -13.13 -7.54
CA ASP A 24 -16.69 -14.56 -7.52
C ASP A 24 -15.61 -15.47 -6.90
N GLY A 25 -15.00 -15.00 -5.80
CA GLY A 25 -13.94 -15.72 -5.11
C GLY A 25 -12.56 -15.70 -5.81
N LYS A 26 -12.46 -15.06 -6.98
CA LYS A 26 -11.19 -14.90 -7.71
C LYS A 26 -10.54 -13.56 -7.41
N ARG A 27 -9.26 -13.60 -7.06
CA ARG A 27 -8.46 -12.39 -6.84
C ARG A 27 -7.92 -11.88 -8.17
N ALA A 28 -8.17 -10.61 -8.49
CA ALA A 28 -7.61 -9.95 -9.66
C ALA A 28 -6.11 -9.61 -9.49
N LEU A 29 -5.68 -9.43 -8.22
CA LEU A 29 -4.31 -9.04 -7.89
C LEU A 29 -3.69 -9.98 -6.85
N ARG A 30 -2.37 -10.15 -6.98
CA ARG A 30 -1.53 -10.84 -5.98
C ARG A 30 -0.24 -10.05 -5.78
N GLY A 31 0.10 -9.73 -4.53
CA GLY A 31 1.32 -8.97 -4.20
C GLY A 31 1.38 -7.61 -4.92
N GLY A 32 0.25 -6.91 -5.06
CA GLY A 32 0.17 -5.60 -5.70
C GLY A 32 0.22 -5.60 -7.23
N VAL A 33 0.23 -6.77 -7.90
CA VAL A 33 0.26 -6.86 -9.38
C VAL A 33 -0.94 -7.61 -9.92
N VAL A 34 -1.35 -7.27 -11.15
CA VAL A 34 -2.46 -7.91 -11.85
C VAL A 34 -2.08 -9.34 -12.22
N VAL A 35 -2.89 -10.32 -11.77
CA VAL A 35 -2.72 -11.74 -12.10
C VAL A 35 -3.85 -12.28 -12.97
N ASP A 36 -4.99 -11.61 -12.98
CA ASP A 36 -6.14 -11.90 -13.83
C ASP A 36 -6.67 -10.59 -14.42
N ALA A 37 -6.34 -10.36 -15.69
CA ALA A 37 -6.67 -9.12 -16.39
C ALA A 37 -8.17 -8.95 -16.64
N GLU A 38 -8.93 -10.06 -16.77
CA GLU A 38 -10.37 -10.02 -16.94
C GLU A 38 -11.05 -9.64 -15.63
N ALA A 39 -10.68 -10.30 -14.54
CA ALA A 39 -11.16 -9.95 -13.21
C ALA A 39 -10.81 -8.50 -12.84
N ALA A 40 -9.58 -8.06 -13.15
CA ALA A 40 -9.15 -6.66 -12.94
C ALA A 40 -10.02 -5.69 -13.73
N SER A 41 -10.32 -5.99 -15.00
CA SER A 41 -11.18 -5.15 -15.84
C SER A 41 -12.61 -5.09 -15.30
N HIS A 42 -13.18 -6.17 -14.80
CA HIS A 42 -14.49 -6.17 -14.17
C HIS A 42 -14.56 -5.33 -12.90
N ILE A 43 -13.48 -5.31 -12.10
CA ILE A 43 -13.36 -4.45 -10.91
C ILE A 43 -13.23 -2.98 -11.31
N LEU A 44 -12.37 -2.68 -12.29
CA LEU A 44 -12.07 -1.31 -12.68
C LEU A 44 -13.22 -0.63 -13.43
N LYS A 45 -13.95 -1.37 -14.26
CA LYS A 45 -14.98 -0.81 -15.12
C LYS A 45 -16.05 0.01 -14.40
N PRO A 46 -16.74 -0.48 -13.35
CA PRO A 46 -17.75 0.32 -12.64
C PRO A 46 -17.15 1.55 -11.95
N LEU A 47 -15.92 1.46 -11.45
CA LEU A 47 -15.23 2.60 -10.86
C LEU A 47 -14.93 3.68 -11.91
N LEU A 48 -14.39 3.29 -13.07
CA LEU A 48 -14.10 4.23 -14.17
C LEU A 48 -15.37 4.79 -14.80
N ASP A 49 -16.43 3.99 -14.93
CA ASP A 49 -17.72 4.48 -15.42
C ASP A 49 -18.29 5.57 -14.49
N SER A 50 -18.13 5.43 -13.19
CA SER A 50 -18.55 6.44 -12.21
C SER A 50 -17.67 7.68 -12.17
N ALA A 51 -16.44 7.58 -12.69
CA ALA A 51 -15.49 8.69 -12.80
C ALA A 51 -15.68 9.53 -14.09
N LYS A 52 -16.50 9.07 -15.04
CA LYS A 52 -16.79 9.82 -16.28
C LYS A 52 -17.44 11.16 -15.99
N VAL A 53 -16.98 12.20 -16.66
CA VAL A 53 -17.60 13.53 -16.62
C VAL A 53 -18.86 13.51 -17.50
N CYS A 54 -20.00 13.88 -16.91
CA CYS A 54 -21.32 13.82 -17.57
C CYS A 54 -21.65 12.44 -18.17
N GLY A 55 -21.05 11.36 -17.65
CA GLY A 55 -21.27 9.99 -18.13
C GLY A 55 -20.66 9.68 -19.51
N ILE A 56 -20.00 10.64 -20.17
CA ILE A 56 -19.54 10.53 -21.56
C ILE A 56 -18.01 10.61 -21.64
N VAL A 57 -17.39 11.62 -20.99
CA VAL A 57 -15.97 11.86 -21.13
C VAL A 57 -15.19 10.84 -20.30
N LYS A 58 -14.36 10.05 -20.98
CA LYS A 58 -13.50 9.03 -20.36
C LYS A 58 -12.44 9.69 -19.47
N PRO A 59 -12.15 9.13 -18.28
CA PRO A 59 -11.12 9.70 -17.40
C PRO A 59 -9.70 9.41 -17.91
N CYS A 60 -8.79 10.37 -17.68
CA CYS A 60 -7.35 10.10 -17.62
C CYS A 60 -7.04 9.53 -16.24
N VAL A 61 -6.27 8.45 -16.18
CA VAL A 61 -6.04 7.70 -14.95
C VAL A 61 -4.56 7.70 -14.59
N LEU A 62 -4.25 8.16 -13.38
CA LEU A 62 -2.97 7.94 -12.74
C LEU A 62 -3.14 6.78 -11.76
N ALA A 63 -2.46 5.67 -12.00
CA ALA A 63 -2.46 4.49 -11.17
C ALA A 63 -1.16 4.34 -10.40
N CYS A 64 -1.18 3.53 -9.35
CA CYS A 64 -0.02 3.21 -8.54
C CYS A 64 0.32 1.73 -8.67
N ALA A 65 1.62 1.41 -8.66
CA ALA A 65 2.13 0.05 -8.64
C ALA A 65 3.31 -0.04 -7.66
N PRO A 66 3.58 -1.22 -7.09
CA PRO A 66 4.72 -1.43 -6.21
C PRO A 66 6.04 -0.94 -6.81
N SER A 67 6.96 -0.47 -5.96
CA SER A 67 8.23 0.09 -6.42
C SER A 67 9.10 -0.91 -7.19
N ASP A 68 8.97 -2.21 -6.87
CA ASP A 68 9.66 -3.32 -7.53
C ASP A 68 8.89 -3.91 -8.72
N ALA A 69 7.74 -3.31 -9.09
CA ALA A 69 6.94 -3.79 -10.22
C ALA A 69 7.74 -3.70 -11.52
N ARG A 70 7.84 -4.83 -12.22
CA ARG A 70 8.52 -4.92 -13.52
C ARG A 70 7.73 -4.19 -14.61
N TYR A 71 8.40 -3.91 -15.71
CA TYR A 71 7.76 -3.23 -16.85
C TYR A 71 6.49 -3.97 -17.31
N GLU A 72 6.55 -5.29 -17.45
CA GLU A 72 5.42 -6.12 -17.90
C GLU A 72 4.24 -6.07 -16.90
N GLU A 73 4.53 -6.00 -15.60
CA GLU A 73 3.51 -5.90 -14.55
C GLU A 73 2.80 -4.53 -14.59
N ARG A 74 3.57 -3.45 -14.79
CA ARG A 74 3.02 -2.09 -14.98
C ARG A 74 2.20 -2.00 -16.27
N GLN A 75 2.70 -2.60 -17.36
CA GLN A 75 1.98 -2.63 -18.64
C GLN A 75 0.66 -3.41 -18.53
N SER A 76 0.64 -4.53 -17.81
CA SER A 76 -0.58 -5.29 -17.55
C SER A 76 -1.63 -4.49 -16.79
N LEU A 77 -1.19 -3.63 -15.85
CA LEU A 77 -2.08 -2.70 -15.14
C LEU A 77 -2.64 -1.63 -16.09
N VAL A 78 -1.79 -1.02 -16.91
CA VAL A 78 -2.20 -0.03 -17.93
C VAL A 78 -3.23 -0.66 -18.87
N ASP A 79 -2.96 -1.85 -19.39
CA ASP A 79 -3.86 -2.56 -20.30
C ASP A 79 -5.23 -2.85 -19.66
N ALA A 80 -5.24 -3.27 -18.39
CA ALA A 80 -6.48 -3.50 -17.66
C ALA A 80 -7.29 -2.20 -17.49
N ILE A 81 -6.64 -1.08 -17.16
CA ILE A 81 -7.26 0.23 -17.02
C ILE A 81 -7.82 0.70 -18.37
N MET A 82 -7.06 0.60 -19.46
CA MET A 82 -7.48 1.01 -20.81
C MET A 82 -8.68 0.19 -21.29
N ARG A 83 -8.64 -1.15 -21.10
CA ARG A 83 -9.78 -2.04 -21.43
C ARG A 83 -11.04 -1.69 -20.62
N SER A 84 -10.88 -1.17 -19.41
CA SER A 84 -11.97 -0.75 -18.54
C SER A 84 -12.58 0.60 -18.90
N GLY A 85 -12.05 1.29 -19.90
CA GLY A 85 -12.65 2.49 -20.50
C GLY A 85 -12.01 3.81 -20.11
N ALA A 86 -10.76 3.82 -19.66
CA ALA A 86 -9.97 5.05 -19.53
C ALA A 86 -9.65 5.68 -20.90
N ALA A 87 -9.40 6.98 -20.91
CA ALA A 87 -8.89 7.70 -22.08
C ALA A 87 -7.37 7.52 -22.21
N SER A 88 -6.68 7.54 -21.10
CA SER A 88 -5.24 7.29 -20.96
C SER A 88 -4.94 6.77 -19.56
N ALA A 89 -3.80 6.11 -19.40
CA ALA A 89 -3.34 5.59 -18.12
C ALA A 89 -1.83 5.74 -17.98
N GLU A 90 -1.42 6.26 -16.82
CA GLU A 90 -0.03 6.34 -16.39
C GLU A 90 0.14 5.63 -15.05
N VAL A 91 1.35 5.15 -14.76
CA VAL A 91 1.65 4.42 -13.53
C VAL A 91 2.84 5.05 -12.82
N ILE A 92 2.65 5.39 -11.55
CA ILE A 92 3.70 5.89 -10.65
C ILE A 92 4.00 4.87 -9.55
N PRO A 93 5.17 4.95 -8.91
CA PRO A 93 5.49 4.12 -7.76
C PRO A 93 4.55 4.39 -6.58
N GLU A 94 4.02 3.32 -6.00
CA GLU A 94 3.08 3.35 -4.87
C GLU A 94 3.61 4.14 -3.67
N PRO A 95 4.89 3.96 -3.21
CA PRO A 95 5.38 4.70 -2.07
C PRO A 95 5.56 6.20 -2.32
N LEU A 96 5.76 6.65 -3.57
CA LEU A 96 5.76 8.09 -3.88
C LEU A 96 4.37 8.69 -3.67
N ALA A 97 3.35 8.03 -4.18
CA ALA A 97 1.97 8.44 -3.95
C ALA A 97 1.63 8.40 -2.46
N ALA A 98 2.02 7.33 -1.75
CA ALA A 98 1.81 7.19 -0.31
C ALA A 98 2.41 8.34 0.48
N ALA A 99 3.64 8.74 0.16
CA ALA A 99 4.33 9.86 0.82
C ALA A 99 3.58 11.19 0.63
N ILE A 100 3.19 11.49 -0.61
CA ILE A 100 2.45 12.73 -0.92
C ILE A 100 1.08 12.74 -0.23
N GLY A 101 0.35 11.62 -0.27
CA GLY A 101 -0.95 11.50 0.38
C GLY A 101 -0.88 11.48 1.92
N ALA A 102 0.27 11.12 2.49
CA ALA A 102 0.56 11.24 3.91
C ALA A 102 0.99 12.66 4.33
N GLY A 103 1.10 13.62 3.38
CA GLY A 103 1.52 14.98 3.65
C GLY A 103 3.01 15.17 3.86
N ILE A 104 3.83 14.21 3.43
CA ILE A 104 5.30 14.34 3.48
C ILE A 104 5.73 15.38 2.43
N ASP A 105 6.58 16.31 2.85
CA ASP A 105 7.23 17.24 1.91
C ASP A 105 8.28 16.48 1.08
N VAL A 106 7.85 15.99 -0.07
CA VAL A 106 8.70 15.26 -1.02
C VAL A 106 9.68 16.16 -1.75
N SER A 107 9.46 17.49 -1.74
CA SER A 107 10.36 18.49 -2.36
C SER A 107 11.58 18.81 -1.50
N SER A 108 11.54 18.46 -0.24
CA SER A 108 12.65 18.64 0.71
C SER A 108 13.94 18.03 0.15
N PRO A 109 15.08 18.73 0.27
CA PRO A 109 16.38 18.15 -0.06
C PRO A 109 16.80 17.03 0.92
N TYR A 110 16.23 17.01 2.11
CA TYR A 110 16.49 16.00 3.14
C TYR A 110 15.70 14.74 2.85
N ALA A 111 16.34 13.59 3.02
CA ALA A 111 15.71 12.30 2.76
C ALA A 111 14.56 12.00 3.74
N ARG A 112 13.43 11.55 3.22
CA ARG A 112 12.24 11.13 3.95
C ARG A 112 11.95 9.68 3.64
N MET A 113 11.64 8.89 4.66
CA MET A 113 11.28 7.48 4.48
C MET A 113 9.80 7.26 4.70
N VAL A 114 9.17 6.62 3.72
CA VAL A 114 7.79 6.12 3.82
C VAL A 114 7.79 4.61 3.72
N VAL A 115 6.91 3.97 4.51
CA VAL A 115 6.67 2.52 4.46
C VAL A 115 5.17 2.29 4.36
N ASP A 116 4.72 1.68 3.29
CA ASP A 116 3.33 1.28 3.08
C ASP A 116 3.15 -0.21 3.38
N ILE A 117 2.38 -0.52 4.43
CA ILE A 117 2.07 -1.91 4.78
C ILE A 117 0.70 -2.26 4.20
N GLY A 118 0.72 -2.84 3.02
CA GLY A 118 -0.46 -3.24 2.29
C GLY A 118 -0.96 -4.64 2.64
N GLU A 119 -1.88 -5.12 1.82
CA GLU A 119 -2.43 -6.48 1.93
C GLU A 119 -1.43 -7.55 1.48
N GLY A 120 -0.84 -7.37 0.30
CA GLY A 120 0.02 -8.37 -0.34
C GLY A 120 1.48 -7.95 -0.47
N VAL A 121 1.80 -6.70 -0.19
CA VAL A 121 3.13 -6.13 -0.29
C VAL A 121 3.34 -5.11 0.82
N THR A 122 4.56 -5.04 1.32
CA THR A 122 5.07 -3.90 2.10
C THR A 122 6.08 -3.20 1.23
N ASP A 123 5.81 -1.95 0.88
CA ASP A 123 6.63 -1.16 -0.02
C ASP A 123 7.25 0.02 0.72
N CYS A 124 8.50 0.35 0.42
CA CYS A 124 9.13 1.51 1.04
C CYS A 124 10.00 2.29 0.07
N ALA A 125 10.13 3.59 0.32
CA ALA A 125 11.01 4.46 -0.43
C ALA A 125 11.66 5.52 0.44
N ILE A 126 12.86 5.91 0.02
CA ILE A 126 13.54 7.13 0.43
C ILE A 126 13.32 8.17 -0.65
N ILE A 127 12.79 9.32 -0.26
CA ILE A 127 12.42 10.41 -1.17
C ILE A 127 13.11 11.69 -0.74
N SER A 128 13.72 12.39 -1.69
CA SER A 128 14.25 13.74 -1.52
C SER A 128 14.24 14.47 -2.85
N SER A 129 14.08 15.80 -2.84
CA SER A 129 14.05 16.65 -4.04
C SER A 129 13.09 16.15 -5.12
N SER A 130 11.92 15.67 -4.71
CA SER A 130 10.84 15.10 -5.54
C SER A 130 11.21 13.82 -6.30
N GLU A 131 12.28 13.13 -5.92
CA GLU A 131 12.73 11.89 -6.53
C GLU A 131 12.83 10.75 -5.52
N ILE A 132 12.53 9.53 -5.97
CA ILE A 132 12.84 8.32 -5.22
C ILE A 132 14.36 8.06 -5.35
N ARG A 133 15.07 8.14 -4.23
CA ARG A 133 16.52 7.90 -4.15
C ARG A 133 16.87 6.43 -3.97
N ALA A 134 16.02 5.73 -3.23
CA ALA A 134 16.12 4.29 -3.01
C ALA A 134 14.73 3.74 -2.70
N CYS A 135 14.49 2.49 -3.03
CA CYS A 135 13.25 1.82 -2.67
C CYS A 135 13.49 0.33 -2.44
N CYS A 136 12.62 -0.30 -1.68
CA CYS A 136 12.56 -1.75 -1.57
C CYS A 136 11.12 -2.20 -1.32
N ALA A 137 10.77 -3.37 -1.84
CA ALA A 137 9.49 -4.01 -1.59
C ALA A 137 9.70 -5.40 -1.00
N VAL A 138 8.78 -5.78 -0.10
CA VAL A 138 8.67 -7.12 0.45
C VAL A 138 7.31 -7.65 0.04
N ARG A 139 7.26 -8.74 -0.74
CA ARG A 139 5.99 -9.35 -1.20
C ARG A 139 5.30 -10.09 -0.04
N THR A 140 5.13 -9.37 1.05
CA THR A 140 4.54 -9.79 2.32
C THR A 140 3.75 -8.64 2.91
N GLY A 141 2.58 -8.93 3.49
CA GLY A 141 1.70 -7.94 4.10
C GLY A 141 0.63 -8.61 4.95
N CYS A 142 -0.50 -7.93 5.14
CA CYS A 142 -1.59 -8.37 6.02
C CYS A 142 -2.18 -9.73 5.64
N ALA A 143 -2.20 -10.11 4.35
CA ALA A 143 -2.67 -11.43 3.92
C ALA A 143 -1.87 -12.57 4.54
N ARG A 144 -0.56 -12.43 4.63
CA ARG A 144 0.30 -13.45 5.24
C ARG A 144 0.10 -13.53 6.75
N MET A 145 -0.12 -12.39 7.41
CA MET A 145 -0.46 -12.34 8.84
C MET A 145 -1.76 -13.10 9.11
N ARG A 146 -2.81 -12.86 8.35
CA ARG A 146 -4.08 -13.60 8.47
C ARG A 146 -3.89 -15.10 8.25
N SER A 147 -3.16 -15.48 7.21
CA SER A 147 -2.90 -16.89 6.93
C SER A 147 -2.14 -17.57 8.08
N ALA A 148 -1.21 -16.87 8.72
CA ALA A 148 -0.51 -17.36 9.89
C ALA A 148 -1.46 -17.54 11.08
N ILE A 149 -2.32 -16.56 11.35
CA ILE A 149 -3.33 -16.63 12.42
C ILE A 149 -4.28 -17.83 12.22
N VAL A 150 -4.84 -17.98 11.01
CA VAL A 150 -5.74 -19.11 10.69
C VAL A 150 -5.07 -20.45 10.95
N LYS A 151 -3.80 -20.58 10.51
CA LYS A 151 -3.00 -21.79 10.70
C LYS A 151 -2.76 -22.09 12.18
N ASP A 152 -2.30 -21.08 12.93
CA ASP A 152 -1.84 -21.28 14.31
C ASP A 152 -3.01 -21.47 15.29
N LEU A 153 -4.18 -20.88 15.00
CA LEU A 153 -5.41 -21.11 15.76
C LEU A 153 -6.13 -22.42 15.38
N GLY A 154 -5.72 -23.09 14.29
CA GLY A 154 -6.38 -24.28 13.79
C GLY A 154 -7.82 -24.04 13.32
N CYS A 155 -8.19 -22.79 13.06
CA CYS A 155 -9.56 -22.36 12.79
C CYS A 155 -9.84 -22.23 11.28
N SER A 156 -9.53 -23.25 10.49
CA SER A 156 -9.82 -23.26 9.04
C SER A 156 -11.32 -23.08 8.72
N GLU A 157 -12.19 -23.40 9.67
CA GLU A 157 -13.64 -23.26 9.53
C GLU A 157 -14.14 -21.81 9.62
N TYR A 158 -13.40 -20.92 10.29
CA TYR A 158 -13.80 -19.51 10.49
C TYR A 158 -13.24 -18.55 9.43
N GLY A 159 -12.34 -19.04 8.59
CA GLY A 159 -11.85 -18.33 7.41
C GLY A 159 -11.03 -17.04 7.67
N ASP A 160 -10.69 -16.38 6.56
CA ASP A 160 -9.91 -15.14 6.56
C ASP A 160 -10.60 -13.95 7.27
N GLU A 161 -11.94 -13.92 7.31
CA GLU A 161 -12.72 -12.82 7.93
C GLU A 161 -12.56 -12.81 9.46
N PHE A 162 -12.56 -13.96 10.08
CA PHE A 162 -12.35 -14.08 11.52
C PHE A 162 -10.92 -13.68 11.91
N ALA A 163 -9.92 -14.13 11.14
CA ALA A 163 -8.54 -13.75 11.35
C ALA A 163 -8.33 -12.22 11.15
N ASP A 164 -8.99 -11.62 10.14
CA ASP A 164 -8.97 -10.17 9.92
C ASP A 164 -9.58 -9.42 11.11
N HIS A 165 -10.70 -9.90 11.63
CA HIS A 165 -11.31 -9.32 12.83
C HIS A 165 -10.36 -9.35 14.04
N LEU A 166 -9.75 -10.50 14.33
CA LEU A 166 -8.79 -10.64 15.42
C LEU A 166 -7.56 -9.77 15.20
N MET A 167 -7.03 -9.71 13.99
CA MET A 167 -5.88 -8.88 13.65
C MET A 167 -6.16 -7.40 13.88
N ARG A 168 -7.34 -6.90 13.52
CA ARG A 168 -7.76 -5.51 13.73
C ARG A 168 -8.03 -5.18 15.18
N ARG A 169 -8.55 -6.15 15.94
CA ARG A 169 -8.95 -5.95 17.33
C ARG A 169 -7.79 -6.10 18.29
N CYS A 170 -7.02 -7.18 18.16
CA CYS A 170 -5.95 -7.51 19.08
C CYS A 170 -4.58 -7.03 18.56
N GLY A 171 -4.31 -7.22 17.25
CA GLY A 171 -3.00 -6.94 16.69
C GLY A 171 -1.88 -7.62 17.47
N LEU A 172 -0.96 -6.83 17.99
CA LEU A 172 0.15 -7.28 18.85
C LEU A 172 -0.16 -7.15 20.35
N ASP A 173 -1.34 -6.67 20.72
CA ASP A 173 -1.72 -6.54 22.12
C ASP A 173 -2.04 -7.91 22.71
N ARG A 174 -1.27 -8.28 23.73
CA ARG A 174 -1.40 -9.55 24.44
C ARG A 174 -2.32 -9.38 25.65
N SER A 175 -3.61 -9.21 25.41
CA SER A 175 -4.59 -9.13 26.49
C SER A 175 -4.93 -10.53 27.01
N PRO A 176 -4.71 -10.82 28.31
CA PRO A 176 -5.09 -12.11 28.90
C PRO A 176 -6.61 -12.36 28.86
N GLU A 177 -7.40 -11.30 28.76
CA GLU A 177 -8.86 -11.36 28.74
C GLU A 177 -9.43 -11.81 27.38
N GLU A 178 -8.63 -11.73 26.31
CA GLU A 178 -9.05 -12.13 24.96
C GLU A 178 -8.46 -13.49 24.59
N ILE A 179 -9.35 -14.48 24.43
CA ILE A 179 -8.96 -15.83 24.02
C ILE A 179 -8.26 -15.77 22.66
N GLY A 180 -7.06 -16.32 22.60
CA GLY A 180 -6.26 -16.38 21.38
C GLY A 180 -5.39 -15.14 21.10
N SER A 181 -5.47 -14.06 21.87
CA SER A 181 -4.68 -12.84 21.65
C SER A 181 -3.18 -13.10 21.61
N ILE A 182 -2.68 -13.98 22.47
CA ILE A 182 -1.26 -14.36 22.53
C ILE A 182 -0.84 -15.07 21.24
N THR A 183 -1.66 -15.99 20.74
CA THR A 183 -1.39 -16.70 19.48
C THR A 183 -1.46 -15.74 18.28
N VAL A 184 -2.46 -14.88 18.26
CA VAL A 184 -2.61 -13.84 17.22
C VAL A 184 -1.37 -12.94 17.18
N ALA A 185 -0.94 -12.42 18.33
CA ALA A 185 0.24 -11.58 18.43
C ALA A 185 1.50 -12.31 17.93
N ALA A 186 1.70 -13.55 18.37
CA ALA A 186 2.86 -14.36 17.94
C ALA A 186 2.87 -14.63 16.43
N SER A 187 1.70 -14.93 15.84
CA SER A 187 1.57 -15.16 14.40
C SER A 187 1.88 -13.90 13.59
N ILE A 188 1.45 -12.73 14.08
CA ILE A 188 1.72 -11.43 13.44
C ILE A 188 3.18 -11.04 13.61
N GLU A 189 3.76 -11.20 14.81
CA GLU A 189 5.17 -10.89 15.11
C GLU A 189 6.11 -11.61 14.15
N LEU A 190 5.85 -12.88 13.86
CA LEU A 190 6.68 -13.68 12.94
C LEU A 190 6.78 -13.03 11.55
N VAL A 191 5.67 -12.50 11.04
CA VAL A 191 5.61 -11.85 9.73
C VAL A 191 6.22 -10.45 9.79
N LEU A 192 5.95 -9.70 10.86
CA LEU A 192 6.51 -8.36 11.04
C LEU A 192 8.02 -8.38 11.26
N GLU A 193 8.57 -9.43 11.87
CA GLU A 193 10.02 -9.60 12.04
C GLU A 193 10.72 -9.68 10.68
N GLU A 194 10.14 -10.40 9.69
CA GLU A 194 10.66 -10.45 8.33
C GLU A 194 10.67 -9.07 7.68
N ILE A 195 9.57 -8.32 7.84
CA ILE A 195 9.46 -6.95 7.33
C ILE A 195 10.49 -6.05 8.02
N ALA A 196 10.58 -6.09 9.37
CA ALA A 196 11.51 -5.28 10.13
C ALA A 196 12.97 -5.56 9.79
N CYS A 197 13.34 -6.84 9.63
CA CYS A 197 14.68 -7.25 9.20
C CYS A 197 15.03 -6.65 7.82
N LYS A 198 14.08 -6.69 6.89
CA LYS A 198 14.28 -6.14 5.54
C LYS A 198 14.44 -4.62 5.57
N LEU A 199 13.57 -3.92 6.32
CA LEU A 199 13.65 -2.47 6.48
C LEU A 199 14.95 -2.05 7.18
N SER A 200 15.35 -2.77 8.23
CA SER A 200 16.62 -2.50 8.93
C SER A 200 17.84 -2.71 8.04
N SER A 201 17.83 -3.75 7.19
CA SER A 201 18.89 -3.95 6.19
C SER A 201 18.89 -2.82 5.18
N PHE A 202 17.72 -2.46 4.66
CA PHE A 202 17.58 -1.38 3.69
C PHE A 202 18.13 -0.04 4.21
N VAL A 203 17.79 0.33 5.46
CA VAL A 203 18.31 1.56 6.09
C VAL A 203 19.83 1.51 6.29
N ARG A 204 20.38 0.37 6.68
CA ARG A 204 21.85 0.21 6.85
C ARG A 204 22.63 0.32 5.55
N ASP A 205 22.02 -0.04 4.44
CA ASP A 205 22.65 0.00 3.11
C ASP A 205 22.57 1.38 2.47
N LEU A 206 21.88 2.36 3.10
CA LEU A 206 21.80 3.74 2.61
C LEU A 206 23.15 4.46 2.75
N PRO A 207 23.44 5.41 1.86
CA PRO A 207 24.51 6.38 2.08
C PRO A 207 24.36 7.09 3.43
N ALA A 208 25.47 7.34 4.13
CA ALA A 208 25.43 7.87 5.50
C ALA A 208 24.61 9.15 5.65
N GLU A 209 24.66 10.05 4.68
CA GLU A 209 23.90 11.30 4.67
C GLU A 209 22.39 11.03 4.68
N MET A 210 21.92 10.16 3.80
CA MET A 210 20.49 9.77 3.77
C MET A 210 20.08 9.01 5.03
N GLY A 211 20.95 8.16 5.56
CA GLY A 211 20.73 7.44 6.81
C GLY A 211 20.53 8.41 7.99
N CYS A 212 21.35 9.45 8.10
CA CYS A 212 21.20 10.50 9.11
C CYS A 212 19.87 11.23 8.96
N ASP A 213 19.51 11.64 7.74
CA ASP A 213 18.24 12.31 7.48
C ASP A 213 17.04 11.46 7.91
N VAL A 214 17.08 10.15 7.65
CA VAL A 214 16.01 9.20 8.04
C VAL A 214 15.94 9.02 9.56
N ILE A 215 17.08 8.97 10.24
CA ILE A 215 17.13 8.90 11.70
C ILE A 215 16.50 10.16 12.31
N ASP A 216 16.87 11.33 11.79
CA ASP A 216 16.39 12.61 12.29
C ASP A 216 14.91 12.85 11.99
N SER A 217 14.44 12.46 10.80
CA SER A 217 13.05 12.69 10.37
C SER A 217 12.07 11.59 10.81
N GLY A 218 12.58 10.40 11.10
CA GLY A 218 11.78 9.23 11.34
C GLY A 218 11.20 8.59 10.07
N ILE A 219 10.41 7.53 10.28
CA ILE A 219 9.73 6.77 9.25
C ILE A 219 8.23 7.07 9.32
N CYS A 220 7.58 7.32 8.19
CA CYS A 220 6.14 7.45 8.11
C CYS A 220 5.51 6.14 7.63
N LEU A 221 4.60 5.56 8.45
CA LEU A 221 3.82 4.38 8.06
C LEU A 221 2.52 4.78 7.38
N THR A 222 2.24 4.08 6.27
CA THR A 222 1.00 4.13 5.52
C THR A 222 0.44 2.72 5.30
N GLY A 223 -0.66 2.61 4.58
CA GLY A 223 -1.32 1.34 4.33
C GLY A 223 -2.23 0.85 5.44
N GLY A 224 -3.00 -0.20 5.13
CA GLY A 224 -3.97 -0.77 6.09
C GLY A 224 -3.30 -1.42 7.31
N GLY A 225 -2.10 -1.97 7.13
CA GLY A 225 -1.32 -2.60 8.20
C GLY A 225 -0.82 -1.62 9.25
N ALA A 226 -0.65 -0.34 8.90
CA ALA A 226 -0.23 0.71 9.84
C ALA A 226 -1.24 0.95 10.97
N LEU A 227 -2.52 0.58 10.75
CA LEU A 227 -3.60 0.73 11.73
C LEU A 227 -3.71 -0.44 12.73
N MET A 228 -2.93 -1.49 12.53
CA MET A 228 -2.99 -2.66 13.42
C MET A 228 -2.41 -2.30 14.79
N PRO A 229 -3.11 -2.65 15.89
CA PRO A 229 -2.64 -2.37 17.25
C PRO A 229 -1.21 -2.90 17.48
N GLY A 230 -0.33 -2.06 18.03
CA GLY A 230 1.04 -2.42 18.39
C GLY A 230 2.06 -2.39 17.25
N VAL A 231 1.65 -2.38 15.96
CA VAL A 231 2.57 -2.44 14.80
C VAL A 231 3.61 -1.32 14.82
N ARG A 232 3.18 -0.06 15.01
CA ARG A 232 4.08 1.08 15.05
C ARG A 232 5.19 0.87 16.08
N ARG A 233 4.79 0.54 17.33
CA ARG A 233 5.72 0.33 18.43
C ARG A 233 6.67 -0.84 18.16
N PHE A 234 6.15 -1.95 17.66
CA PHE A 234 6.96 -3.12 17.32
C PHE A 234 8.06 -2.78 16.32
N LEU A 235 7.71 -2.10 15.21
CA LEU A 235 8.67 -1.72 14.18
C LEU A 235 9.67 -0.69 14.71
N GLU A 236 9.23 0.29 15.50
CA GLU A 236 10.09 1.29 16.14
C GLU A 236 11.14 0.64 17.05
N GLU A 237 10.73 -0.33 17.88
CA GLU A 237 11.64 -1.08 18.74
C GLU A 237 12.63 -1.96 17.96
N ARG A 238 12.22 -2.53 16.81
CA ARG A 238 13.06 -3.40 15.99
C ARG A 238 14.03 -2.66 15.09
N ILE A 239 13.60 -1.52 14.52
CA ILE A 239 14.39 -0.73 13.58
C ILE A 239 15.27 0.26 14.33
N GLY A 240 14.83 0.73 15.49
CA GLY A 240 15.54 1.73 16.31
C GLY A 240 15.40 3.16 15.78
N ILE A 241 14.42 3.42 14.93
CA ILE A 241 14.13 4.74 14.35
C ILE A 241 12.69 5.12 14.73
N SER A 242 12.46 6.38 15.07
CA SER A 242 11.13 6.88 15.40
C SER A 242 10.15 6.67 14.24
N ILE A 243 8.93 6.25 14.56
CA ILE A 243 7.90 5.94 13.58
C ILE A 243 6.63 6.73 13.86
N SER A 244 6.14 7.43 12.84
CA SER A 244 4.82 8.06 12.83
C SER A 244 3.86 7.29 11.92
N VAL A 245 2.57 7.40 12.16
CA VAL A 245 1.52 6.88 11.28
C VAL A 245 0.84 8.05 10.60
N ALA A 246 0.60 7.96 9.30
CA ALA A 246 -0.13 8.99 8.57
C ALA A 246 -1.56 9.15 9.12
N ASP A 247 -2.15 10.33 9.00
CA ASP A 247 -3.50 10.61 9.51
C ASP A 247 -4.56 9.70 8.87
N ASN A 248 -4.41 9.41 7.59
CA ASN A 248 -5.31 8.53 6.85
C ASN A 248 -4.54 7.46 6.07
N PRO A 249 -3.90 6.50 6.75
CA PRO A 249 -2.90 5.61 6.14
C PRO A 249 -3.48 4.70 5.06
N ARG A 250 -4.76 4.32 5.15
CA ARG A 250 -5.44 3.48 4.15
C ARG A 250 -5.69 4.17 2.81
N HIS A 251 -5.72 5.49 2.80
CA HIS A 251 -6.03 6.28 1.62
C HIS A 251 -4.84 7.09 1.11
N SER A 252 -3.69 7.02 1.78
CA SER A 252 -2.50 7.81 1.41
C SER A 252 -2.12 7.62 -0.05
N VAL A 253 -2.10 6.39 -0.57
CA VAL A 253 -1.75 6.10 -1.98
C VAL A 253 -2.73 6.78 -2.94
N VAL A 254 -4.03 6.57 -2.78
CA VAL A 254 -5.04 7.13 -3.70
C VAL A 254 -5.13 8.65 -3.60
N GLU A 255 -4.96 9.23 -2.40
CA GLU A 255 -4.95 10.68 -2.20
C GLU A 255 -3.70 11.33 -2.80
N GLY A 256 -2.53 10.69 -2.68
CA GLY A 256 -1.33 11.15 -3.34
C GLY A 256 -1.43 11.09 -4.85
N ALA A 257 -1.95 10.00 -5.42
CA ALA A 257 -2.22 9.91 -6.85
C ALA A 257 -3.18 11.02 -7.32
N ARG A 258 -4.21 11.34 -6.52
CA ARG A 258 -5.14 12.45 -6.79
C ARG A 258 -4.42 13.80 -6.81
N ALA A 259 -3.50 14.02 -5.88
CA ALA A 259 -2.74 15.27 -5.78
C ALA A 259 -1.75 15.46 -6.94
N ILE A 260 -1.13 14.38 -7.42
CA ILE A 260 -0.14 14.40 -8.50
C ILE A 260 -0.79 14.60 -9.88
N LEU A 261 -1.95 13.99 -10.12
CA LEU A 261 -2.60 13.95 -11.44
C LEU A 261 -2.72 15.32 -12.10
N PRO A 262 -3.21 16.39 -11.44
CA PRO A 262 -3.30 17.71 -12.06
C PRO A 262 -1.94 18.28 -12.48
N VAL A 263 -0.91 18.03 -11.70
CA VAL A 263 0.47 18.49 -11.98
C VAL A 263 1.01 17.80 -13.23
N MET A 264 0.81 16.49 -13.36
CA MET A 264 1.23 15.73 -14.54
C MET A 264 0.52 16.22 -15.81
N LEU A 265 -0.80 16.46 -15.73
CA LEU A 265 -1.57 17.00 -16.85
C LEU A 265 -1.10 18.40 -17.27
N MET A 266 -0.75 19.28 -16.31
CA MET A 266 -0.22 20.63 -16.60
C MET A 266 1.16 20.60 -17.25
N LEU A 267 1.99 19.62 -16.92
CA LEU A 267 3.35 19.50 -17.45
C LEU A 267 3.41 18.79 -18.81
N ASN A 268 2.27 18.50 -19.44
CA ASN A 268 2.18 17.72 -20.69
C ASN A 268 2.99 16.43 -20.68
N ARG A 269 3.12 15.79 -19.51
CA ARG A 269 3.79 14.50 -19.36
C ARG A 269 2.85 13.32 -19.62
N TRP A 270 1.83 13.56 -20.43
CA TRP A 270 0.78 12.60 -20.75
C TRP A 270 0.73 12.28 -22.25
N ASP A 271 1.90 12.35 -22.91
CA ASP A 271 2.04 12.01 -24.33
C ASP A 271 2.26 10.51 -24.53
#